data_5bbdc98baa42a428664a0091c9147901
#
_entry.id   5bbdc98baa42a428664a0091c9147901
#
_cell.length_a   1.000
_cell.length_b   1.000
_cell.length_c   1.000
_cell.angle_alpha   90.00
_cell.angle_beta   90.00
_cell.angle_gamma   90.00
#
_symmetry.space_group_name_H-M   'P 1'
#
loop_
_entity.id
_entity.type
_entity.pdbx_description
1 polymer ?
#
loop_
_entity_poly.entity_id
_entity_poly.type
_entity_poly.pdbx_seq_one_letter_code
_entity_poly.pdbx_strand_id
1 'polypeptide(L)'
;MKKEQPLSAILYIFGPVVRYIVVSELAAAAMGLAWDYFLQERVLNGADMGYSHTALTLWSFLRLFLAALTGYMTVRGDGNTEQTAFIAARKRRRLAFAEDGKGGKPDQPEQKSLFSLFYKADDERIRVQLLSILLPASVFLSLGINVLFSCIIPDLVPAQTIGQFPGPGGILLQAFFYSFFIPYIEETVFRGILFPRLQRWYGTGTAILASALFFGLYHGNFSQGIYAFIMGILFAAAYEASGSFAVPFALHGACNLAVLFLQWTDAYRTVRSFSWGAAFLGAAAGGFLTIVLIIHKTSYK
;
A
#
# COMPACT_ATOMS: atom_id res chain seq x y z
N MET A 1 20.18 -8.81 27.18
CA MET A 1 19.88 -8.99 25.75
C MET A 1 20.71 -10.15 25.23
N LYS A 2 20.10 -11.31 24.89
CA LYS A 2 20.78 -12.37 24.16
C LYS A 2 21.21 -11.80 22.81
N LYS A 3 22.50 -11.90 22.44
CA LYS A 3 22.99 -11.65 21.08
C LYS A 3 22.32 -12.71 20.18
N GLU A 4 21.16 -12.36 19.61
CA GLU A 4 20.59 -13.19 18.56
C GLU A 4 21.54 -13.14 17.36
N GLN A 5 21.73 -14.29 16.74
CA GLN A 5 22.60 -14.37 15.57
C GLN A 5 22.00 -13.49 14.45
N PRO A 6 22.77 -12.69 13.72
CA PRO A 6 22.26 -11.75 12.72
C PRO A 6 21.39 -12.42 11.65
N LEU A 7 21.64 -13.68 11.33
CA LEU A 7 20.85 -14.44 10.36
C LEU A 7 19.43 -14.73 10.88
N SER A 8 19.24 -15.05 12.16
CA SER A 8 17.90 -15.33 12.73
C SER A 8 17.02 -14.05 12.73
N ALA A 9 17.63 -12.90 12.96
CA ALA A 9 16.92 -11.62 12.90
C ALA A 9 16.48 -11.29 11.46
N ILE A 10 17.35 -11.50 10.47
CA ILE A 10 17.01 -11.29 9.06
C ILE A 10 15.87 -12.23 8.64
N LEU A 11 15.96 -13.51 8.95
CA LEU A 11 14.92 -14.49 8.62
C LEU A 11 13.60 -14.19 9.33
N TYR A 12 13.63 -13.70 10.57
CA TYR A 12 12.44 -13.28 11.28
C TYR A 12 11.78 -12.08 10.61
N ILE A 13 12.55 -11.07 10.22
CA ILE A 13 12.01 -9.82 9.63
C ILE A 13 11.47 -10.07 8.22
N PHE A 14 12.27 -10.68 7.36
CA PHE A 14 11.99 -10.78 5.93
C PHE A 14 11.40 -12.12 5.49
N GLY A 15 11.54 -13.16 6.29
CA GLY A 15 11.10 -14.53 5.95
C GLY A 15 9.65 -14.61 5.45
N PRO A 16 8.65 -14.01 6.13
CA PRO A 16 7.27 -14.02 5.64
C PRO A 16 7.08 -13.29 4.31
N VAL A 17 7.77 -12.15 4.12
CA VAL A 17 7.69 -11.38 2.86
C VAL A 17 8.27 -12.19 1.71
N VAL A 18 9.44 -12.77 1.90
CA VAL A 18 10.08 -13.66 0.91
C VAL A 18 9.19 -14.87 0.62
N ARG A 19 8.65 -15.49 1.66
CA ARG A 19 7.73 -16.64 1.51
C ARG A 19 6.49 -16.25 0.71
N TYR A 20 5.88 -15.10 1.00
CA TYR A 20 4.74 -14.58 0.24
C TYR A 20 5.10 -14.42 -1.24
N ILE A 21 6.18 -13.71 -1.54
CA ILE A 21 6.61 -13.45 -2.93
C ILE A 21 6.90 -14.77 -3.66
N VAL A 22 7.74 -15.62 -3.08
CA VAL A 22 8.14 -16.89 -3.71
C VAL A 22 6.93 -17.80 -3.98
N VAL A 23 6.04 -17.95 -3.00
CA VAL A 23 4.86 -18.81 -3.17
C VAL A 23 3.88 -18.21 -4.17
N SER A 24 3.67 -16.90 -4.19
CA SER A 24 2.81 -16.24 -5.17
C SER A 24 3.36 -16.41 -6.60
N GLU A 25 4.66 -16.19 -6.80
CA GLU A 25 5.28 -16.32 -8.13
C GLU A 25 5.30 -17.77 -8.61
N LEU A 26 5.60 -18.73 -7.74
CA LEU A 26 5.52 -20.16 -8.08
C LEU A 26 4.11 -20.59 -8.43
N ALA A 27 3.10 -20.13 -7.70
CA ALA A 27 1.71 -20.41 -8.02
C ALA A 27 1.29 -19.78 -9.36
N ALA A 28 1.70 -18.53 -9.62
CA ALA A 28 1.45 -17.88 -10.90
C ALA A 28 2.11 -18.61 -12.08
N ALA A 29 3.35 -19.04 -11.90
CA ALA A 29 4.08 -19.81 -12.91
C ALA A 29 3.43 -21.18 -13.17
N ALA A 30 3.09 -21.93 -12.13
CA ALA A 30 2.43 -23.23 -12.26
C ALA A 30 1.09 -23.13 -12.99
N MET A 31 0.27 -22.12 -12.68
CA MET A 31 -0.98 -21.89 -13.39
C MET A 31 -0.76 -21.45 -14.84
N GLY A 32 0.30 -20.70 -15.14
CA GLY A 32 0.71 -20.36 -16.51
C GLY A 32 1.04 -21.61 -17.31
N LEU A 33 1.91 -22.46 -16.78
CA LEU A 33 2.30 -23.73 -17.42
C LEU A 33 1.10 -24.68 -17.64
N ALA A 34 0.19 -24.78 -16.67
CA ALA A 34 -1.03 -25.58 -16.80
C ALA A 34 -1.95 -25.05 -17.92
N TRP A 35 -2.03 -23.74 -18.07
CA TRP A 35 -2.79 -23.11 -19.14
C TRP A 35 -2.16 -23.34 -20.51
N ASP A 36 -0.84 -23.17 -20.63
CA ASP A 36 -0.11 -23.39 -21.88
C ASP A 36 -0.21 -24.86 -22.32
N TYR A 37 -0.12 -25.81 -21.39
CA TYR A 37 -0.35 -27.23 -21.64
C TYR A 37 -1.78 -27.50 -22.15
N PHE A 38 -2.79 -26.94 -21.49
CA PHE A 38 -4.18 -27.07 -21.91
C PHE A 38 -4.43 -26.48 -23.31
N LEU A 39 -3.84 -25.33 -23.63
CA LEU A 39 -3.92 -24.73 -24.95
C LEU A 39 -3.27 -25.62 -26.01
N GLN A 40 -2.06 -26.14 -25.74
CA GLN A 40 -1.33 -27.00 -26.65
C GLN A 40 -2.11 -28.27 -26.94
N GLU A 41 -2.71 -28.91 -25.96
CA GLU A 41 -3.53 -30.11 -26.12
C GLU A 41 -4.75 -29.83 -27.02
N ARG A 42 -5.40 -28.67 -26.85
CA ARG A 42 -6.54 -28.25 -27.66
C ARG A 42 -6.17 -28.00 -29.11
N VAL A 43 -5.05 -27.33 -29.37
CA VAL A 43 -4.53 -27.08 -30.71
C VAL A 43 -4.21 -28.39 -31.43
N LEU A 44 -3.55 -29.33 -30.74
CA LEU A 44 -3.22 -30.66 -31.30
C LEU A 44 -4.48 -31.46 -31.63
N ASN A 45 -5.59 -31.26 -30.91
CA ASN A 45 -6.86 -31.93 -31.20
C ASN A 45 -7.74 -31.19 -32.23
N GLY A 46 -7.20 -30.18 -32.94
CA GLY A 46 -7.87 -29.50 -34.06
C GLY A 46 -8.99 -28.53 -33.63
N ALA A 47 -9.00 -28.11 -32.38
CA ALA A 47 -9.98 -27.11 -31.90
C ALA A 47 -9.63 -25.74 -32.50
N ASP A 48 -10.62 -25.08 -33.10
CA ASP A 48 -10.50 -23.68 -33.50
C ASP A 48 -10.42 -22.80 -32.24
N MET A 49 -9.23 -22.19 -32.02
CA MET A 49 -8.86 -21.52 -30.77
C MET A 49 -9.26 -20.04 -30.76
N GLY A 50 -10.40 -19.70 -31.33
CA GLY A 50 -11.00 -18.38 -31.22
C GLY A 50 -11.36 -18.00 -29.76
N TYR A 51 -10.37 -18.02 -28.85
CA TYR A 51 -10.62 -17.47 -27.50
C TYR A 51 -10.93 -15.99 -27.62
N SER A 52 -12.10 -15.62 -27.12
CA SER A 52 -12.43 -14.21 -27.01
C SER A 52 -11.41 -13.51 -26.07
N HIS A 53 -11.05 -12.28 -26.38
CA HIS A 53 -10.24 -11.45 -25.49
C HIS A 53 -10.72 -11.49 -24.03
N THR A 54 -12.03 -11.63 -23.85
CA THR A 54 -12.68 -11.76 -22.54
C THR A 54 -12.22 -13.01 -21.77
N ALA A 55 -12.10 -14.16 -22.43
CA ALA A 55 -11.68 -15.41 -21.78
C ALA A 55 -10.21 -15.35 -21.33
N LEU A 56 -9.32 -14.81 -22.17
CA LEU A 56 -7.91 -14.63 -21.84
C LEU A 56 -7.72 -13.64 -20.67
N THR A 57 -8.52 -12.58 -20.65
CA THR A 57 -8.46 -11.59 -19.61
C THR A 57 -8.99 -12.16 -18.28
N LEU A 58 -10.11 -12.89 -18.30
CA LEU A 58 -10.65 -13.60 -17.13
C LEU A 58 -9.62 -14.57 -16.55
N TRP A 59 -8.93 -15.32 -17.42
CA TRP A 59 -7.87 -16.24 -16.99
C TRP A 59 -6.72 -15.48 -16.30
N SER A 60 -6.27 -14.37 -16.86
CA SER A 60 -5.19 -13.56 -16.29
C SER A 60 -5.55 -13.06 -14.89
N PHE A 61 -6.79 -12.62 -14.68
CA PHE A 61 -7.28 -12.22 -13.37
C PHE A 61 -7.36 -13.38 -12.39
N LEU A 62 -7.93 -14.51 -12.82
CA LEU A 62 -8.04 -15.71 -11.99
C LEU A 62 -6.65 -16.19 -11.55
N ARG A 63 -5.70 -16.21 -12.47
CA ARG A 63 -4.31 -16.55 -12.18
C ARG A 63 -3.70 -15.64 -11.13
N LEU A 64 -3.79 -14.32 -11.30
CA LEU A 64 -3.26 -13.35 -10.34
C LEU A 64 -3.96 -13.46 -8.98
N PHE A 65 -5.29 -13.64 -8.99
CA PHE A 65 -6.07 -13.84 -7.77
C PHE A 65 -5.61 -15.07 -6.98
N LEU A 66 -5.56 -16.21 -7.63
CA LEU A 66 -5.18 -17.46 -6.99
C LEU A 66 -3.72 -17.43 -6.53
N ALA A 67 -2.82 -16.83 -7.30
CA ALA A 67 -1.43 -16.64 -6.93
C ALA A 67 -1.30 -15.78 -5.66
N ALA A 68 -1.91 -14.61 -5.64
CA ALA A 68 -1.89 -13.70 -4.50
C ALA A 68 -2.57 -14.33 -3.26
N LEU A 69 -3.69 -15.03 -3.45
CA LEU A 69 -4.38 -15.75 -2.38
C LEU A 69 -3.51 -16.86 -1.79
N THR A 70 -2.85 -17.65 -2.64
CA THR A 70 -1.98 -18.74 -2.21
C THR A 70 -0.81 -18.20 -1.37
N GLY A 71 -0.13 -17.16 -1.85
CA GLY A 71 0.91 -16.48 -1.09
C GLY A 71 0.39 -15.92 0.24
N TYR A 72 -0.75 -15.22 0.22
CA TYR A 72 -1.39 -14.67 1.43
C TYR A 72 -1.69 -15.74 2.48
N MET A 73 -2.22 -16.90 2.06
CA MET A 73 -2.55 -17.99 3.00
C MET A 73 -1.32 -18.48 3.78
N THR A 74 -0.11 -18.35 3.23
CA THR A 74 1.13 -18.73 3.93
C THR A 74 1.55 -17.73 5.02
N VAL A 75 1.09 -16.49 4.97
CA VAL A 75 1.54 -15.40 5.86
C VAL A 75 0.43 -14.78 6.72
N ARG A 76 -0.85 -15.12 6.48
CA ARG A 76 -1.99 -14.53 7.21
C ARG A 76 -1.88 -14.65 8.73
N GLY A 77 -1.33 -15.75 9.22
CA GLY A 77 -1.10 -15.98 10.66
C GLY A 77 -0.06 -15.02 11.23
N ASP A 78 1.03 -14.78 10.50
CA ASP A 78 2.04 -13.78 10.85
C ASP A 78 1.41 -12.38 10.91
N GLY A 79 0.59 -12.01 9.91
CA GLY A 79 -0.09 -10.72 9.86
C GLY A 79 -0.99 -10.47 11.07
N ASN A 80 -1.83 -11.41 11.43
CA ASN A 80 -2.72 -11.30 12.58
C ASN A 80 -1.94 -11.15 13.89
N THR A 81 -0.88 -11.94 14.07
CA THR A 81 -0.03 -11.90 15.26
C THR A 81 0.70 -10.57 15.39
N GLU A 82 1.33 -10.10 14.30
CA GLU A 82 2.09 -8.86 14.32
C GLU A 82 1.21 -7.62 14.47
N GLN A 83 0.04 -7.59 13.81
CA GLN A 83 -0.92 -6.49 13.99
C GLN A 83 -1.39 -6.39 15.44
N THR A 84 -1.74 -7.52 16.07
CA THR A 84 -2.16 -7.55 17.46
C THR A 84 -1.04 -7.05 18.39
N ALA A 85 0.19 -7.52 18.17
CA ALA A 85 1.36 -7.10 18.93
C ALA A 85 1.68 -5.61 18.72
N PHE A 86 1.56 -5.09 17.50
CA PHE A 86 1.74 -3.69 17.17
C PHE A 86 0.74 -2.79 17.89
N ILE A 87 -0.54 -3.13 17.84
CA ILE A 87 -1.61 -2.36 18.51
C ILE A 87 -1.37 -2.34 20.01
N ALA A 88 -1.02 -3.49 20.62
CA ALA A 88 -0.73 -3.57 22.06
C ALA A 88 0.50 -2.74 22.45
N ALA A 89 1.59 -2.82 21.68
CA ALA A 89 2.80 -2.02 21.91
C ALA A 89 2.54 -0.51 21.76
N ARG A 90 1.76 -0.12 20.76
CA ARG A 90 1.34 1.27 20.55
C ARG A 90 0.49 1.78 21.72
N LYS A 91 -0.47 0.98 22.20
CA LYS A 91 -1.28 1.33 23.38
C LYS A 91 -0.42 1.53 24.61
N ARG A 92 0.58 0.66 24.87
CA ARG A 92 1.53 0.81 25.99
C ARG A 92 2.35 2.09 25.88
N ARG A 93 2.92 2.40 24.69
CA ARG A 93 3.68 3.65 24.46
C ARG A 93 2.82 4.88 24.76
N ARG A 94 1.56 4.85 24.35
CA ARG A 94 0.59 5.94 24.57
C ARG A 94 0.26 6.14 26.05
N LEU A 95 0.04 5.06 26.81
CA LEU A 95 -0.22 5.12 28.24
C LEU A 95 1.00 5.67 29.00
N ALA A 96 2.20 5.19 28.71
CA ALA A 96 3.43 5.70 29.29
C ALA A 96 3.60 7.20 29.04
N PHE A 97 3.34 7.66 27.81
CA PHE A 97 3.42 9.08 27.45
C PHE A 97 2.39 9.94 28.21
N ALA A 98 1.19 9.41 28.47
CA ALA A 98 0.15 10.10 29.25
C ALA A 98 0.48 10.16 30.75
N GLU A 99 1.22 9.18 31.27
CA GLU A 99 1.69 9.15 32.67
C GLU A 99 2.84 10.12 32.91
N ASP A 100 3.83 10.16 32.02
CA ASP A 100 4.97 11.11 32.10
C ASP A 100 4.51 12.57 32.01
N GLY A 101 3.45 12.87 31.23
CA GLY A 101 2.85 14.20 31.15
C GLY A 101 2.16 14.68 32.42
N LYS A 102 1.93 13.81 33.41
CA LYS A 102 1.29 14.14 34.71
C LYS A 102 2.27 14.38 35.86
N GLY A 103 3.54 14.06 35.71
CA GLY A 103 4.44 13.95 36.86
C GLY A 103 5.81 14.59 36.80
N GLY A 104 6.27 15.21 35.75
CA GLY A 104 7.65 15.70 35.71
C GLY A 104 7.92 16.84 34.75
N LYS A 105 8.70 17.82 35.16
CA LYS A 105 9.42 18.70 34.22
C LYS A 105 10.39 17.82 33.42
N PRO A 106 10.31 17.82 32.08
CA PRO A 106 11.28 17.08 31.31
C PRO A 106 12.64 17.81 31.39
N ASP A 107 13.63 17.15 31.99
CA ASP A 107 15.04 17.62 32.00
C ASP A 107 15.77 17.40 30.66
N GLN A 108 15.10 16.90 29.67
CA GLN A 108 15.62 16.81 28.30
C GLN A 108 14.63 17.44 27.31
N PRO A 109 15.12 18.18 26.28
CA PRO A 109 14.27 18.70 25.23
C PRO A 109 13.65 17.50 24.52
N GLU A 110 12.37 17.24 24.83
CA GLU A 110 11.57 16.25 24.12
C GLU A 110 11.74 16.46 22.62
N GLN A 111 12.35 15.52 21.98
CA GLN A 111 12.35 15.47 20.51
C GLN A 111 10.89 15.23 20.10
N LYS A 112 10.14 16.34 19.94
CA LYS A 112 8.74 16.33 19.51
C LYS A 112 8.71 15.75 18.09
N SER A 113 8.71 14.44 18.03
CA SER A 113 8.51 13.71 16.77
C SER A 113 7.13 14.08 16.24
N LEU A 114 7.01 14.31 14.93
CA LEU A 114 5.71 14.51 14.27
C LEU A 114 4.71 13.42 14.68
N PHE A 115 5.19 12.21 14.95
CA PHE A 115 4.39 11.08 15.44
C PHE A 115 3.89 11.23 16.88
N SER A 116 4.60 11.95 17.76
CA SER A 116 4.12 12.21 19.14
C SER A 116 2.85 13.05 19.11
N LEU A 117 2.67 13.89 18.10
CA LEU A 117 1.49 14.71 17.93
C LEU A 117 0.25 13.88 17.57
N PHE A 118 0.41 12.82 16.78
CA PHE A 118 -0.68 11.89 16.50
C PHE A 118 -1.06 11.03 17.72
N TYR A 119 -0.15 10.82 18.68
CA TYR A 119 -0.48 10.14 19.93
C TYR A 119 -1.37 10.99 20.84
N LYS A 120 -1.30 12.32 20.75
CA LYS A 120 -2.14 13.26 21.53
C LYS A 120 -3.55 13.42 20.97
N ALA A 121 -3.81 13.03 19.71
CA ALA A 121 -5.14 13.12 19.11
C ALA A 121 -6.06 12.01 19.67
N ASP A 122 -6.42 12.13 20.95
CA ASP A 122 -7.37 11.24 21.65
C ASP A 122 -8.81 11.55 21.29
N ASP A 123 -9.08 12.73 20.75
CA ASP A 123 -10.40 13.15 20.31
C ASP A 123 -10.75 12.46 19.00
N GLU A 124 -11.82 11.66 19.03
CA GLU A 124 -12.35 10.97 17.86
C GLU A 124 -12.70 11.95 16.73
N ARG A 125 -13.16 13.17 17.08
CA ARG A 125 -13.46 14.22 16.12
C ARG A 125 -12.21 14.64 15.35
N ILE A 126 -11.08 14.81 16.05
CA ILE A 126 -9.82 15.19 15.41
C ILE A 126 -9.34 14.08 14.51
N ARG A 127 -9.44 12.81 14.93
CA ARG A 127 -9.10 11.67 14.05
C ARG A 127 -9.94 11.63 12.78
N VAL A 128 -11.25 11.82 12.90
CA VAL A 128 -12.15 11.88 11.73
C VAL A 128 -11.79 13.04 10.82
N GLN A 129 -11.51 14.24 11.38
CA GLN A 129 -11.07 15.40 10.59
C GLN A 129 -9.75 15.12 9.87
N LEU A 130 -8.76 14.53 10.52
CA LEU A 130 -7.49 14.21 9.89
C LEU A 130 -7.67 13.19 8.75
N LEU A 131 -8.47 12.18 8.95
CA LEU A 131 -8.75 11.16 7.94
C LEU A 131 -9.54 11.74 6.75
N SER A 132 -10.49 12.65 7.00
CA SER A 132 -11.28 13.30 5.95
C SER A 132 -10.45 14.20 5.04
N ILE A 133 -9.29 14.69 5.51
CA ILE A 133 -8.35 15.46 4.71
C ILE A 133 -7.28 14.55 4.10
N LEU A 134 -6.81 13.55 4.85
CA LEU A 134 -5.76 12.65 4.43
C LEU A 134 -6.17 11.81 3.20
N LEU A 135 -7.42 11.37 3.14
CA LEU A 135 -7.93 10.57 2.02
C LEU A 135 -7.87 11.35 0.69
N PRO A 136 -8.50 12.53 0.53
CA PRO A 136 -8.39 13.27 -0.71
C PRO A 136 -6.96 13.75 -1.00
N ALA A 137 -6.17 14.14 0.00
CA ALA A 137 -4.79 14.51 -0.19
C ALA A 137 -3.95 13.34 -0.77
N SER A 138 -4.19 12.11 -0.29
CA SER A 138 -3.53 10.90 -0.81
C SER A 138 -3.94 10.61 -2.25
N VAL A 139 -5.24 10.77 -2.57
CA VAL A 139 -5.74 10.60 -3.93
C VAL A 139 -5.13 11.63 -4.87
N PHE A 140 -5.08 12.91 -4.48
CA PHE A 140 -4.45 13.95 -5.32
C PHE A 140 -2.94 13.72 -5.48
N LEU A 141 -2.24 13.24 -4.44
CA LEU A 141 -0.84 12.86 -4.55
C LEU A 141 -0.66 11.72 -5.57
N SER A 142 -1.48 10.69 -5.46
CA SER A 142 -1.49 9.54 -6.38
C SER A 142 -1.70 9.98 -7.83
N LEU A 143 -2.75 10.76 -8.08
CA LEU A 143 -3.07 11.27 -9.41
C LEU A 143 -1.97 12.19 -9.96
N GLY A 144 -1.45 13.08 -9.13
CA GLY A 144 -0.39 14.00 -9.50
C GLY A 144 0.89 13.30 -9.93
N ILE A 145 1.35 12.29 -9.17
CA ILE A 145 2.53 11.50 -9.52
C ILE A 145 2.29 10.73 -10.83
N ASN A 146 1.15 10.05 -10.96
CA ASN A 146 0.83 9.29 -12.18
C ASN A 146 0.78 10.17 -13.42
N VAL A 147 0.13 11.33 -13.34
CA VAL A 147 0.05 12.26 -14.46
C VAL A 147 1.42 12.83 -14.82
N LEU A 148 2.23 13.25 -13.85
CA LEU A 148 3.58 13.76 -14.11
C LEU A 148 4.49 12.68 -14.71
N PHE A 149 4.46 11.46 -14.19
CA PHE A 149 5.27 10.37 -14.76
C PHE A 149 4.89 10.09 -16.19
N SER A 150 3.60 10.10 -16.53
CA SER A 150 3.15 9.93 -17.91
C SER A 150 3.61 11.05 -18.87
N CYS A 151 3.91 12.23 -18.33
CA CYS A 151 4.43 13.35 -19.13
C CYS A 151 5.95 13.30 -19.25
N ILE A 152 6.66 12.93 -18.18
CA ILE A 152 8.14 13.01 -18.10
C ILE A 152 8.80 11.76 -18.68
N ILE A 153 8.22 10.58 -18.43
CA ILE A 153 8.77 9.27 -18.82
C ILE A 153 7.69 8.39 -19.45
N PRO A 154 7.08 8.83 -20.57
CA PRO A 154 5.93 8.15 -21.17
C PRO A 154 6.22 6.68 -21.54
N ASP A 155 7.45 6.36 -21.95
CA ASP A 155 7.86 5.02 -22.35
C ASP A 155 8.11 4.06 -21.17
N LEU A 156 8.34 4.61 -19.97
CA LEU A 156 8.54 3.84 -18.74
C LEU A 156 7.25 3.64 -17.92
N VAL A 157 6.23 4.45 -18.18
CA VAL A 157 4.89 4.19 -17.65
C VAL A 157 4.33 3.05 -18.50
N PRO A 158 4.20 1.82 -17.95
CA PRO A 158 3.51 0.80 -18.69
C PRO A 158 2.16 1.38 -19.10
N ALA A 159 1.82 1.36 -20.37
CA ALA A 159 0.42 1.37 -20.74
C ALA A 159 -0.15 0.24 -19.88
N GLN A 160 -0.73 0.58 -18.73
CA GLN A 160 -1.39 -0.43 -17.91
C GLN A 160 -2.53 -0.93 -18.78
N THR A 161 -2.20 -1.89 -19.60
CA THR A 161 -3.14 -2.83 -20.16
C THR A 161 -3.63 -3.67 -18.96
N ILE A 162 -4.28 -2.97 -18.03
CA ILE A 162 -5.29 -3.61 -17.21
C ILE A 162 -6.23 -4.13 -18.27
N GLY A 163 -6.19 -5.46 -18.49
CA GLY A 163 -6.95 -6.08 -19.54
C GLY A 163 -8.34 -5.49 -19.51
N GLN A 164 -8.69 -4.73 -20.55
CA GLN A 164 -9.97 -4.04 -20.59
C GLN A 164 -11.05 -5.10 -20.66
N PHE A 165 -11.66 -5.40 -19.54
CA PHE A 165 -12.90 -6.14 -19.53
C PHE A 165 -13.97 -5.25 -20.17
N PRO A 166 -14.53 -5.63 -21.30
CA PRO A 166 -15.62 -4.88 -21.88
C PRO A 166 -16.85 -4.94 -20.96
N GLY A 167 -17.48 -3.80 -20.79
CA GLY A 167 -18.75 -3.67 -20.09
C GLY A 167 -18.69 -3.48 -18.57
N PRO A 168 -19.84 -3.15 -17.96
CA PRO A 168 -19.94 -2.75 -16.55
C PRO A 168 -19.44 -3.82 -15.56
N GLY A 169 -19.67 -5.11 -15.86
CA GLY A 169 -19.21 -6.22 -15.04
C GLY A 169 -17.68 -6.31 -14.93
N GLY A 170 -16.98 -5.99 -16.03
CA GLY A 170 -15.53 -5.96 -16.06
C GLY A 170 -14.95 -4.81 -15.22
N ILE A 171 -15.59 -3.64 -15.25
CA ILE A 171 -15.23 -2.50 -14.44
C ILE A 171 -15.33 -2.82 -12.95
N LEU A 172 -16.45 -3.43 -12.53
CA LEU A 172 -16.65 -3.83 -11.13
C LEU A 172 -15.63 -4.86 -10.66
N LEU A 173 -15.30 -5.82 -11.52
CA LEU A 173 -14.29 -6.84 -11.22
C LEU A 173 -12.91 -6.20 -11.04
N GLN A 174 -12.50 -5.29 -11.93
CA GLN A 174 -11.25 -4.55 -11.82
C GLN A 174 -11.22 -3.70 -10.54
N ALA A 175 -12.29 -2.97 -10.23
CA ALA A 175 -12.41 -2.19 -8.99
C ALA A 175 -12.22 -3.07 -7.77
N PHE A 176 -12.90 -4.22 -7.70
CA PHE A 176 -12.74 -5.15 -6.59
C PHE A 176 -11.31 -5.65 -6.45
N PHE A 177 -10.68 -6.08 -7.53
CA PHE A 177 -9.32 -6.63 -7.45
C PHE A 177 -8.29 -5.56 -7.11
N TYR A 178 -8.23 -4.49 -7.90
CA TYR A 178 -7.16 -3.49 -7.78
C TYR A 178 -7.37 -2.49 -6.64
N SER A 179 -8.62 -2.28 -6.19
CA SER A 179 -8.88 -1.30 -5.14
C SER A 179 -9.25 -1.92 -3.79
N PHE A 180 -9.52 -3.23 -3.75
CA PHE A 180 -9.86 -3.91 -2.50
C PHE A 180 -8.97 -5.12 -2.25
N PHE A 181 -8.99 -6.13 -3.13
CA PHE A 181 -8.36 -7.42 -2.85
C PHE A 181 -6.82 -7.34 -2.80
N ILE A 182 -6.20 -6.78 -3.83
CA ILE A 182 -4.74 -6.65 -3.91
C ILE A 182 -4.22 -5.71 -2.79
N PRO A 183 -4.78 -4.49 -2.60
CA PRO A 183 -4.40 -3.63 -1.48
C PRO A 183 -4.51 -4.31 -0.11
N TYR A 184 -5.55 -5.12 0.13
CA TYR A 184 -5.69 -5.84 1.40
C TYR A 184 -4.51 -6.79 1.65
N ILE A 185 -4.11 -7.55 0.63
CA ILE A 185 -2.97 -8.48 0.74
C ILE A 185 -1.67 -7.72 0.93
N GLU A 186 -1.43 -6.70 0.10
CA GLU A 186 -0.21 -5.91 0.15
C GLU A 186 -0.05 -5.18 1.48
N GLU A 187 -1.10 -4.54 1.97
CA GLU A 187 -1.05 -3.89 3.28
C GLU A 187 -0.84 -4.91 4.41
N THR A 188 -1.40 -6.14 4.30
CA THR A 188 -1.13 -7.20 5.28
C THR A 188 0.35 -7.56 5.29
N VAL A 189 0.98 -7.72 4.13
CA VAL A 189 2.39 -8.09 4.03
C VAL A 189 3.30 -6.95 4.50
N PHE A 190 3.10 -5.74 3.98
CA PHE A 190 4.03 -4.64 4.19
C PHE A 190 3.77 -3.86 5.48
N ARG A 191 2.49 -3.63 5.87
CA ARG A 191 2.13 -2.88 7.10
C ARG A 191 1.75 -3.80 8.24
N GLY A 192 1.12 -4.95 7.93
CA GLY A 192 0.75 -5.92 8.95
C GLY A 192 1.92 -6.74 9.47
N ILE A 193 2.93 -7.04 8.63
CA ILE A 193 4.04 -7.93 8.98
C ILE A 193 5.38 -7.20 8.99
N LEU A 194 5.81 -6.68 7.83
CA LEU A 194 7.16 -6.13 7.65
C LEU A 194 7.41 -4.90 8.52
N PHE A 195 6.49 -3.92 8.47
CA PHE A 195 6.63 -2.67 9.22
C PHE A 195 6.77 -2.88 10.74
N PRO A 196 5.89 -3.66 11.44
CA PRO A 196 6.02 -3.87 12.87
C PRO A 196 7.32 -4.58 13.26
N ARG A 197 7.80 -5.52 12.45
CA ARG A 197 9.07 -6.21 12.66
C ARG A 197 10.25 -5.27 12.52
N LEU A 198 10.29 -4.47 11.45
CA LEU A 198 11.32 -3.44 11.26
C LEU A 198 11.29 -2.41 12.39
N GLN A 199 10.10 -1.96 12.81
CA GLN A 199 9.96 -0.97 13.87
C GLN A 199 10.53 -1.46 15.21
N ARG A 200 10.31 -2.73 15.53
CA ARG A 200 10.80 -3.34 16.76
C ARG A 200 12.33 -3.37 16.84
N TRP A 201 13.00 -3.52 15.70
CA TRP A 201 14.46 -3.66 15.63
C TRP A 201 15.17 -2.35 15.33
N TYR A 202 14.60 -1.49 14.49
CA TYR A 202 15.29 -0.32 13.92
C TYR A 202 14.58 1.00 14.19
N GLY A 203 13.44 0.98 14.87
CA GLY A 203 12.65 2.19 15.16
C GLY A 203 11.74 2.63 14.01
N THR A 204 10.87 3.59 14.31
CA THR A 204 9.76 3.99 13.43
C THR A 204 10.21 4.59 12.10
N GLY A 205 11.18 5.51 12.12
CA GLY A 205 11.65 6.17 10.89
C GLY A 205 12.24 5.19 9.88
N THR A 206 13.11 4.29 10.35
CA THR A 206 13.71 3.24 9.51
C THR A 206 12.64 2.27 9.01
N ALA A 207 11.66 1.91 9.85
CA ALA A 207 10.57 1.02 9.45
C ALA A 207 9.71 1.61 8.34
N ILE A 208 9.41 2.92 8.39
CA ILE A 208 8.66 3.62 7.34
C ILE A 208 9.42 3.54 6.02
N LEU A 209 10.69 3.96 6.02
CA LEU A 209 11.49 4.02 4.80
C LEU A 209 11.78 2.63 4.22
N ALA A 210 12.17 1.68 5.08
CA ALA A 210 12.51 0.34 4.63
C ALA A 210 11.27 -0.42 4.12
N SER A 211 10.13 -0.38 4.84
CA SER A 211 8.91 -1.05 4.35
C SER A 211 8.40 -0.45 3.04
N ALA A 212 8.53 0.88 2.87
CA ALA A 212 8.18 1.55 1.63
C ALA A 212 9.13 1.16 0.49
N LEU A 213 10.44 1.04 0.76
CA LEU A 213 11.42 0.61 -0.23
C LEU A 213 11.12 -0.81 -0.73
N PHE A 214 10.87 -1.75 0.18
CA PHE A 214 10.51 -3.10 -0.20
C PHE A 214 9.18 -3.17 -0.94
N PHE A 215 8.22 -2.31 -0.59
CA PHE A 215 6.96 -2.17 -1.32
C PHE A 215 7.18 -1.67 -2.75
N GLY A 216 8.05 -0.68 -2.95
CA GLY A 216 8.45 -0.21 -4.27
C GLY A 216 9.15 -1.29 -5.10
N LEU A 217 10.14 -1.98 -4.51
CA LEU A 217 10.88 -3.06 -5.18
C LEU A 217 9.99 -4.24 -5.59
N TYR A 218 8.98 -4.56 -4.80
CA TYR A 218 8.01 -5.62 -5.08
C TYR A 218 7.28 -5.44 -6.42
N HIS A 219 7.09 -4.21 -6.88
CA HIS A 219 6.36 -3.92 -8.11
C HIS A 219 7.13 -4.28 -9.40
N GLY A 220 8.44 -4.55 -9.33
CA GLY A 220 9.23 -5.07 -10.46
C GLY A 220 9.38 -4.15 -11.66
N ASN A 221 8.74 -2.97 -11.67
CA ASN A 221 8.82 -1.95 -12.72
C ASN A 221 9.33 -0.64 -12.12
N PHE A 222 10.27 0.02 -12.79
CA PHE A 222 10.98 1.18 -12.24
C PHE A 222 10.04 2.37 -11.91
N SER A 223 9.19 2.77 -12.84
CA SER A 223 8.28 3.91 -12.61
C SER A 223 7.20 3.58 -11.56
N GLN A 224 6.64 2.38 -11.63
CA GLN A 224 5.69 1.90 -10.63
C GLN A 224 6.37 1.73 -9.27
N GLY A 225 7.63 1.29 -9.23
CA GLY A 225 8.44 1.15 -8.03
C GLY A 225 8.65 2.48 -7.32
N ILE A 226 9.01 3.54 -8.06
CA ILE A 226 9.15 4.89 -7.48
C ILE A 226 7.80 5.40 -6.95
N TYR A 227 6.74 5.27 -7.73
CA TYR A 227 5.39 5.62 -7.30
C TYR A 227 5.01 4.88 -6.01
N ALA A 228 5.15 3.56 -6.00
CA ALA A 228 4.82 2.72 -4.86
C ALA A 228 5.70 3.02 -3.64
N PHE A 229 6.97 3.36 -3.81
CA PHE A 229 7.83 3.81 -2.73
C PHE A 229 7.29 5.09 -2.06
N ILE A 230 6.94 6.12 -2.85
CA ILE A 230 6.40 7.38 -2.33
C ILE A 230 5.07 7.14 -1.60
N MET A 231 4.13 6.42 -2.23
CA MET A 231 2.86 6.07 -1.61
C MET A 231 3.06 5.15 -0.40
N GLY A 232 4.06 4.29 -0.45
CA GLY A 232 4.48 3.40 0.62
C GLY A 232 4.90 4.14 1.89
N ILE A 233 5.64 5.23 1.76
CA ILE A 233 5.98 6.11 2.90
C ILE A 233 4.70 6.66 3.53
N LEU A 234 3.78 7.18 2.71
CA LEU A 234 2.51 7.73 3.19
C LEU A 234 1.67 6.68 3.93
N PHE A 235 1.50 5.49 3.37
CA PHE A 235 0.71 4.43 3.96
C PHE A 235 1.33 3.92 5.28
N ALA A 236 2.67 3.77 5.34
CA ALA A 236 3.36 3.39 6.56
C ALA A 236 3.26 4.46 7.65
N ALA A 237 3.39 5.74 7.29
CA ALA A 237 3.19 6.86 8.21
C ALA A 237 1.75 6.93 8.71
N ALA A 238 0.77 6.73 7.84
CA ALA A 238 -0.65 6.69 8.20
C ALA A 238 -0.98 5.50 9.13
N TYR A 239 -0.35 4.34 8.91
CA TYR A 239 -0.48 3.18 9.78
C TYR A 239 0.06 3.46 11.18
N GLU A 240 1.27 3.99 11.29
CA GLU A 240 1.85 4.37 12.58
C GLU A 240 1.01 5.44 13.29
N ALA A 241 0.60 6.47 12.56
CA ALA A 241 -0.18 7.57 13.12
C ALA A 241 -1.56 7.12 13.62
N SER A 242 -2.28 6.33 12.86
CA SER A 242 -3.63 5.87 13.21
C SER A 242 -3.64 4.67 14.16
N GLY A 243 -2.64 3.80 14.09
CA GLY A 243 -2.64 2.49 14.74
C GLY A 243 -3.71 1.54 14.21
N SER A 244 -4.28 1.83 13.05
CA SER A 244 -5.36 1.06 12.44
C SER A 244 -4.96 0.57 11.05
N PHE A 245 -5.05 -0.72 10.83
CA PHE A 245 -4.84 -1.34 9.51
C PHE A 245 -5.82 -0.82 8.44
N ALA A 246 -7.05 -0.49 8.87
CA ALA A 246 -8.09 0.00 7.95
C ALA A 246 -7.70 1.33 7.27
N VAL A 247 -6.85 2.15 7.91
CA VAL A 247 -6.45 3.45 7.35
C VAL A 247 -5.56 3.30 6.12
N PRO A 248 -4.38 2.69 6.16
CA PRO A 248 -3.56 2.51 4.97
C PRO A 248 -4.27 1.69 3.90
N PHE A 249 -5.04 0.67 4.28
CA PHE A 249 -5.86 -0.10 3.34
C PHE A 249 -6.87 0.78 2.58
N ALA A 250 -7.62 1.63 3.28
CA ALA A 250 -8.59 2.53 2.65
C ALA A 250 -7.90 3.58 1.76
N LEU A 251 -6.78 4.15 2.19
CA LEU A 251 -5.99 5.10 1.40
C LEU A 251 -5.48 4.45 0.12
N HIS A 252 -4.89 3.27 0.22
CA HIS A 252 -4.36 2.52 -0.91
C HIS A 252 -5.47 2.16 -1.91
N GLY A 253 -6.57 1.58 -1.43
CA GLY A 253 -7.72 1.25 -2.27
C GLY A 253 -8.32 2.45 -2.97
N ALA A 254 -8.47 3.59 -2.28
CA ALA A 254 -9.00 4.82 -2.85
C ALA A 254 -8.05 5.40 -3.93
N CYS A 255 -6.74 5.38 -3.70
CA CYS A 255 -5.76 5.83 -4.68
C CYS A 255 -5.83 4.98 -5.96
N ASN A 256 -5.87 3.65 -5.82
CA ASN A 256 -6.00 2.74 -6.95
C ASN A 256 -7.32 2.93 -7.70
N LEU A 257 -8.43 3.09 -6.96
CA LEU A 257 -9.75 3.34 -7.58
C LEU A 257 -9.77 4.65 -8.37
N ALA A 258 -9.16 5.70 -7.85
CA ALA A 258 -9.09 7.00 -8.54
C ALA A 258 -8.30 6.91 -9.86
N VAL A 259 -7.16 6.20 -9.86
CA VAL A 259 -6.37 5.96 -11.08
C VAL A 259 -7.16 5.11 -12.07
N LEU A 260 -7.81 4.05 -11.62
CA LEU A 260 -8.69 3.23 -12.46
C LEU A 260 -9.84 4.05 -13.09
N PHE A 261 -10.49 4.89 -12.29
CA PHE A 261 -11.58 5.75 -12.77
C PHE A 261 -11.12 6.68 -13.89
N LEU A 262 -9.94 7.29 -13.77
CA LEU A 262 -9.38 8.11 -14.86
C LEU A 262 -9.17 7.29 -16.14
N GLN A 263 -8.69 6.03 -16.00
CA GLN A 263 -8.45 5.16 -17.14
C GLN A 263 -9.75 4.72 -17.84
N TRP A 264 -10.79 4.40 -17.06
CA TRP A 264 -12.09 3.98 -17.62
C TRP A 264 -12.87 5.09 -18.32
N THR A 265 -12.71 6.33 -17.85
CA THR A 265 -13.49 7.48 -18.36
C THR A 265 -12.79 8.24 -19.48
N ASP A 266 -11.65 7.75 -19.99
CA ASP A 266 -10.78 8.52 -20.91
C ASP A 266 -10.37 9.91 -20.37
N ALA A 267 -10.76 10.26 -19.14
CA ALA A 267 -10.38 11.52 -18.51
C ALA A 267 -8.86 11.66 -18.39
N TYR A 268 -8.15 10.53 -18.36
CA TYR A 268 -6.69 10.49 -18.38
C TYR A 268 -6.11 11.24 -19.58
N ARG A 269 -6.73 11.16 -20.78
CA ARG A 269 -6.30 11.91 -21.97
C ARG A 269 -6.41 13.42 -21.78
N THR A 270 -7.47 13.86 -21.09
CA THR A 270 -7.71 15.27 -20.81
C THR A 270 -6.76 15.82 -19.75
N VAL A 271 -6.50 15.06 -18.67
CA VAL A 271 -5.65 15.50 -17.56
C VAL A 271 -4.16 15.20 -17.77
N ARG A 272 -3.79 14.47 -18.84
CA ARG A 272 -2.39 14.16 -19.13
C ARG A 272 -1.63 15.41 -19.61
N SER A 273 -1.34 16.28 -18.66
CA SER A 273 -0.51 17.47 -18.88
C SER A 273 0.25 17.83 -17.62
N PHE A 274 1.37 18.51 -17.78
CA PHE A 274 2.20 18.94 -16.65
C PHE A 274 1.43 19.87 -15.70
N SER A 275 0.57 20.74 -16.23
CA SER A 275 -0.26 21.66 -15.44
C SER A 275 -1.26 20.93 -14.54
N TRP A 276 -1.93 19.89 -15.02
CA TRP A 276 -2.82 19.07 -14.20
C TRP A 276 -2.05 18.26 -13.14
N GLY A 277 -0.89 17.68 -13.51
CA GLY A 277 -0.03 17.00 -12.55
C GLY A 277 0.40 17.93 -11.41
N ALA A 278 0.84 19.15 -11.75
CA ALA A 278 1.21 20.18 -10.77
C ALA A 278 0.01 20.63 -9.91
N ALA A 279 -1.19 20.78 -10.51
CA ALA A 279 -2.40 21.14 -9.78
C ALA A 279 -2.80 20.05 -8.75
N PHE A 280 -2.74 18.78 -9.12
CA PHE A 280 -3.00 17.68 -8.20
C PHE A 280 -1.99 17.63 -7.06
N LEU A 281 -0.70 17.81 -7.35
CA LEU A 281 0.32 17.86 -6.29
C LEU A 281 0.15 19.08 -5.39
N GLY A 282 -0.24 20.24 -5.93
CA GLY A 282 -0.56 21.43 -5.15
C GLY A 282 -1.73 21.20 -4.21
N ALA A 283 -2.81 20.54 -4.68
CA ALA A 283 -3.95 20.17 -3.85
C ALA A 283 -3.55 19.17 -2.73
N ALA A 284 -2.70 18.19 -3.05
CA ALA A 284 -2.16 17.26 -2.06
C ALA A 284 -1.34 17.99 -0.99
N ALA A 285 -0.44 18.89 -1.40
CA ALA A 285 0.40 19.68 -0.50
C ALA A 285 -0.46 20.57 0.43
N GLY A 286 -1.52 21.20 -0.11
CA GLY A 286 -2.48 21.96 0.68
C GLY A 286 -3.19 21.11 1.74
N GLY A 287 -3.60 19.89 1.39
CA GLY A 287 -4.19 18.93 2.31
C GLY A 287 -3.22 18.53 3.43
N PHE A 288 -1.98 18.16 3.09
CA PHE A 288 -0.98 17.81 4.09
C PHE A 288 -0.61 18.99 5.00
N LEU A 289 -0.48 20.20 4.44
CA LEU A 289 -0.26 21.41 5.25
C LEU A 289 -1.41 21.65 6.24
N THR A 290 -2.66 21.47 5.80
CA THR A 290 -3.83 21.59 6.68
C THR A 290 -3.79 20.59 7.82
N ILE A 291 -3.38 19.34 7.56
CA ILE A 291 -3.19 18.32 8.61
C ILE A 291 -2.14 18.79 9.62
N VAL A 292 -0.99 19.29 9.15
CA VAL A 292 0.08 19.80 10.04
C VAL A 292 -0.43 20.96 10.91
N LEU A 293 -1.19 21.90 10.33
CA LEU A 293 -1.75 23.04 11.06
C LEU A 293 -2.77 22.60 12.12
N ILE A 294 -3.64 21.62 11.82
CA ILE A 294 -4.60 21.07 12.80
C ILE A 294 -3.83 20.44 13.97
N ILE A 295 -2.84 19.58 13.67
CA ILE A 295 -2.04 18.92 14.70
C ILE A 295 -1.30 19.95 15.56
N HIS A 296 -0.68 20.96 14.95
CA HIS A 296 0.01 22.01 15.67
C HIS A 296 -0.94 22.76 16.61
N LYS A 297 -2.12 23.17 16.13
CA LYS A 297 -3.11 23.90 16.93
C LYS A 297 -3.64 23.08 18.13
N THR A 298 -3.77 21.76 17.97
CA THR A 298 -4.26 20.87 19.03
C THR A 298 -3.19 20.51 20.07
N SER A 299 -1.89 20.68 19.72
CA SER A 299 -0.78 20.42 20.63
C SER A 299 -0.50 21.52 21.64
N TYR A 300 -1.05 22.71 21.43
CA TYR A 300 -0.88 23.87 22.31
C TYR A 300 -2.13 24.17 23.18
N LYS A 301 -3.15 23.36 23.10
CA LYS A 301 -4.29 23.34 24.01
C LYS A 301 -4.15 22.20 25.02
#